data_5c1ee1f582b9623914d956eceaa2c473
#
_entry.id   5c1ee1f582b9623914d956eceaa2c473
#
_cell.length_a   1.000
_cell.length_b   1.000
_cell.length_c   1.000
_cell.angle_alpha   90.00
_cell.angle_beta   90.00
_cell.angle_gamma   90.00
#
_symmetry.space_group_name_H-M   'P 1'
#
loop_
_entity.id
_entity.type
_entity.pdbx_description
1 polymer ?
#
loop_
_entity_poly.entity_id
_entity_poly.type
_entity_poly.pdbx_seq_one_letter_code
_entity_poly.pdbx_strand_id
1 'polypeptide(L)'
;MKKLVISNNNKSQKNIENLYLNFQSYFDYSETSESFDRLKNIVPHYVNAENHINLHLEECEKIYNSIMPDLMMELNNFYKKNYSIKSGHLIFGFWLDRLIRICYDRFNLLKNAFHNFKIDEIQILDTKNYDFYSTI
;
A
#
# COMPACT_ATOMS: atom_id res chain seq x y z
N MET A 1 2.70 6.80 -24.71
CA MET A 1 3.58 6.76 -23.53
C MET A 1 2.71 6.40 -22.34
N LYS A 2 2.97 5.27 -21.70
CA LYS A 2 2.09 4.75 -20.64
C LYS A 2 2.61 5.23 -19.28
N LYS A 3 1.78 5.96 -18.55
CA LYS A 3 2.13 6.60 -17.28
C LYS A 3 1.45 5.89 -16.12
N LEU A 4 2.21 5.51 -15.10
CA LEU A 4 1.68 4.94 -13.86
C LEU A 4 1.36 6.06 -12.86
N VAL A 5 0.10 6.13 -12.43
CA VAL A 5 -0.38 7.08 -11.41
C VAL A 5 -0.52 6.36 -10.08
N ILE A 6 0.26 6.77 -9.08
CA ILE A 6 0.32 6.08 -7.77
C ILE A 6 -0.67 6.64 -6.76
N SER A 7 -0.98 7.93 -6.81
CA SER A 7 -1.91 8.52 -5.85
C SER A 7 -2.88 9.49 -6.51
N ASN A 8 -4.00 9.72 -5.86
CA ASN A 8 -5.05 10.59 -6.34
C ASN A 8 -4.99 11.93 -5.62
N ASN A 9 -4.70 12.99 -6.37
CA ASN A 9 -5.16 14.33 -6.03
C ASN A 9 -6.02 14.80 -7.21
N ASN A 10 -7.22 15.23 -6.91
CA ASN A 10 -8.40 15.54 -7.70
C ASN A 10 -8.25 16.41 -8.95
N LYS A 11 -7.06 16.63 -9.48
CA LYS A 11 -6.82 17.55 -10.60
C LYS A 11 -5.99 16.97 -11.74
N SER A 12 -5.53 15.75 -11.69
CA SER A 12 -4.88 15.15 -12.86
C SER A 12 -5.97 14.85 -13.88
N GLN A 13 -5.90 15.49 -15.04
CA GLN A 13 -6.76 15.16 -16.18
C GLN A 13 -6.73 13.65 -16.38
N LYS A 14 -7.90 13.01 -16.23
CA LYS A 14 -8.08 11.58 -16.48
C LYS A 14 -7.68 11.33 -17.94
N ASN A 15 -6.49 10.79 -18.14
CA ASN A 15 -6.02 10.45 -19.47
C ASN A 15 -6.23 8.95 -19.67
N ILE A 16 -6.85 8.56 -20.77
CA ILE A 16 -7.15 7.17 -21.15
C ILE A 16 -5.87 6.32 -21.27
N GLU A 17 -4.71 6.96 -21.46
CA GLU A 17 -3.42 6.27 -21.53
C GLU A 17 -2.77 6.02 -20.17
N ASN A 18 -3.29 6.61 -19.09
CA ASN A 18 -2.72 6.43 -17.75
C ASN A 18 -3.14 5.08 -17.16
N LEU A 19 -2.19 4.42 -16.50
CA LEU A 19 -2.43 3.25 -15.69
C LEU A 19 -2.50 3.69 -14.21
N TYR A 20 -3.51 3.26 -13.49
CA TYR A 20 -3.72 3.62 -12.08
C TYR A 20 -3.37 2.45 -11.18
N LEU A 21 -2.60 2.69 -10.12
CA LEU A 21 -2.10 1.63 -9.24
C LEU A 21 -3.23 0.90 -8.50
N ASN A 22 -4.24 1.63 -8.07
CA ASN A 22 -5.38 1.04 -7.40
C ASN A 22 -6.68 1.82 -7.70
N PHE A 23 -7.78 1.26 -7.22
CA PHE A 23 -9.11 1.84 -7.40
C PHE A 23 -9.23 3.25 -6.79
N GLN A 24 -8.62 3.48 -5.63
CA GLN A 24 -8.62 4.78 -4.96
C GLN A 24 -7.85 5.85 -5.73
N SER A 25 -6.79 5.46 -6.49
CA SER A 25 -6.07 6.42 -7.34
C SER A 25 -6.86 6.82 -8.57
N TYR A 26 -7.93 6.11 -8.90
CA TYR A 26 -8.74 6.35 -10.09
C TYR A 26 -10.04 7.12 -9.80
N PHE A 27 -10.69 6.84 -8.68
CA PHE A 27 -11.99 7.42 -8.36
C PHE A 27 -11.86 8.69 -7.52
N ASP A 28 -12.44 9.76 -8.04
CA ASP A 28 -12.90 10.87 -7.21
C ASP A 28 -14.30 10.49 -6.71
N TYR A 29 -14.51 10.47 -5.41
CA TYR A 29 -15.78 10.07 -4.79
C TYR A 29 -16.99 10.88 -5.23
N SER A 30 -16.80 11.98 -5.97
CA SER A 30 -17.86 12.84 -6.49
C SER A 30 -18.50 12.36 -7.80
N GLU A 31 -17.92 11.35 -8.47
CA GLU A 31 -18.37 10.94 -9.82
C GLU A 31 -18.82 9.47 -9.84
N THR A 32 -20.05 9.21 -9.39
CA THR A 32 -20.62 7.85 -9.23
C THR A 32 -21.22 7.24 -10.51
N SER A 33 -21.14 7.87 -11.68
CA SER A 33 -21.91 7.44 -12.87
C SER A 33 -21.11 7.04 -14.11
N GLU A 34 -19.78 6.97 -14.05
CA GLU A 34 -19.01 6.66 -15.26
C GLU A 34 -18.64 5.17 -15.39
N SER A 35 -18.86 4.67 -16.59
CA SER A 35 -18.89 3.28 -17.06
C SER A 35 -17.71 2.39 -16.64
N PHE A 36 -18.00 1.10 -16.44
CA PHE A 36 -17.11 -0.04 -16.23
C PHE A 36 -15.94 -0.18 -17.22
N ASP A 37 -15.98 0.45 -18.37
CA ASP A 37 -14.90 0.42 -19.37
C ASP A 37 -13.58 1.04 -18.88
N ARG A 38 -13.65 1.89 -17.86
CA ARG A 38 -12.47 2.55 -17.27
C ARG A 38 -11.68 1.66 -16.30
N LEU A 39 -12.26 0.56 -15.85
CA LEU A 39 -11.57 -0.41 -14.99
C LEU A 39 -10.38 -1.09 -15.69
N LYS A 40 -10.32 -1.06 -17.02
CA LYS A 40 -9.20 -1.60 -17.81
C LYS A 40 -7.87 -0.89 -17.56
N ASN A 41 -7.92 0.32 -17.02
CA ASN A 41 -6.75 1.14 -16.74
C ASN A 41 -6.30 1.07 -15.27
N ILE A 42 -6.86 0.16 -14.49
CA ILE A 42 -6.42 -0.10 -13.11
C ILE A 42 -5.53 -1.33 -13.10
N VAL A 43 -4.41 -1.25 -12.37
CA VAL A 43 -3.56 -2.42 -12.14
C VAL A 43 -4.40 -3.49 -11.44
N PRO A 44 -4.53 -4.71 -12.02
CA PRO A 44 -5.28 -5.78 -11.39
C PRO A 44 -4.68 -6.10 -10.02
N HIS A 45 -5.53 -6.30 -9.03
CA HIS A 45 -5.06 -6.77 -7.73
C HIS A 45 -4.45 -8.16 -7.88
N TYR A 46 -3.27 -8.39 -7.32
CA TYR A 46 -2.54 -9.65 -7.46
C TYR A 46 -3.20 -10.80 -6.65
N VAL A 47 -4.08 -10.48 -5.70
CA VAL A 47 -4.80 -11.45 -4.88
C VAL A 47 -6.13 -11.78 -5.53
N ASN A 48 -6.10 -12.67 -6.54
CA ASN A 48 -7.31 -13.06 -7.28
C ASN A 48 -7.86 -14.44 -6.88
N ALA A 49 -7.20 -15.16 -5.96
CA ALA A 49 -7.60 -16.49 -5.54
C ALA A 49 -7.44 -16.65 -4.01
N GLU A 50 -8.26 -17.51 -3.42
CA GLU A 50 -8.28 -17.79 -1.97
C GLU A 50 -6.90 -18.22 -1.45
N ASN A 51 -6.17 -19.01 -2.24
CA ASN A 51 -4.80 -19.44 -1.92
C ASN A 51 -3.81 -18.26 -1.81
N HIS A 52 -4.00 -17.20 -2.58
CA HIS A 52 -3.13 -16.03 -2.53
C HIS A 52 -3.34 -15.19 -1.27
N ILE A 53 -4.57 -15.19 -0.72
CA ILE A 53 -4.85 -14.50 0.54
C ILE A 53 -4.08 -15.15 1.68
N ASN A 54 -4.12 -16.48 1.77
CA ASN A 54 -3.40 -17.21 2.80
C ASN A 54 -1.89 -17.02 2.71
N LEU A 55 -1.32 -17.12 1.51
CA LEU A 55 0.10 -16.84 1.28
C LEU A 55 0.48 -15.40 1.66
N HIS A 56 -0.38 -14.43 1.33
CA HIS A 56 -0.16 -13.03 1.72
C HIS A 56 -0.14 -12.86 3.25
N LEU A 57 -1.08 -13.49 3.95
CA LEU A 57 -1.15 -13.45 5.41
C LEU A 57 0.07 -14.10 6.06
N GLU A 58 0.49 -15.27 5.59
CA GLU A 58 1.67 -15.98 6.06
C GLU A 58 2.95 -15.16 5.88
N GLU A 59 3.13 -14.52 4.72
CA GLU A 59 4.30 -13.68 4.48
C GLU A 59 4.31 -12.42 5.35
N CYS A 60 3.16 -11.78 5.55
CA CYS A 60 3.04 -10.66 6.48
C CYS A 60 3.35 -11.08 7.93
N GLU A 61 2.90 -12.26 8.35
CA GLU A 61 3.18 -12.80 9.68
C GLU A 61 4.69 -13.10 9.87
N LYS A 62 5.35 -13.67 8.86
CA LYS A 62 6.81 -13.88 8.89
C LYS A 62 7.57 -12.57 9.05
N ILE A 63 7.19 -11.55 8.27
CA ILE A 63 7.79 -10.21 8.34
C ILE A 63 7.56 -9.61 9.73
N TYR A 64 6.35 -9.69 10.25
CA TYR A 64 5.99 -9.21 11.58
C TYR A 64 6.85 -9.85 12.69
N ASN A 65 6.94 -11.18 12.67
CA ASN A 65 7.71 -11.94 13.65
C ASN A 65 9.22 -11.68 13.55
N SER A 66 9.71 -11.31 12.40
CA SER A 66 11.10 -10.89 12.16
C SER A 66 11.38 -9.49 12.71
N ILE A 67 10.47 -8.53 12.48
CA ILE A 67 10.68 -7.11 12.82
C ILE A 67 10.45 -6.83 14.30
N MET A 68 9.49 -7.49 14.94
CA MET A 68 9.11 -7.18 16.33
C MET A 68 10.27 -7.27 17.34
N PRO A 69 11.14 -8.31 17.32
CA PRO A 69 12.29 -8.36 18.22
C PRO A 69 13.26 -7.20 18.02
N ASP A 70 13.57 -6.85 16.76
CA ASP A 70 14.49 -5.78 16.42
C ASP A 70 13.92 -4.42 16.85
N LEU A 71 12.64 -4.18 16.57
CA LEU A 71 11.95 -2.99 17.03
C LEU A 71 12.01 -2.83 18.55
N MET A 72 11.77 -3.91 19.30
CA MET A 72 11.82 -3.88 20.75
C MET A 72 13.24 -3.66 21.29
N MET A 73 14.25 -4.22 20.64
CA MET A 73 15.64 -3.97 20.95
C MET A 73 16.00 -2.49 20.78
N GLU A 74 15.65 -1.90 19.64
CA GLU A 74 15.92 -0.50 19.37
C GLU A 74 15.17 0.45 20.31
N LEU A 75 13.90 0.17 20.61
CA LEU A 75 13.12 0.95 21.56
C LEU A 75 13.70 0.86 22.98
N ASN A 76 14.12 -0.31 23.42
CA ASN A 76 14.76 -0.50 24.71
C ASN A 76 16.07 0.29 24.81
N ASN A 77 16.89 0.26 23.77
CA ASN A 77 18.13 1.02 23.69
C ASN A 77 17.86 2.53 23.74
N PHE A 78 16.89 3.01 22.97
CA PHE A 78 16.55 4.44 22.90
C PHE A 78 16.02 4.99 24.22
N TYR A 79 15.06 4.27 24.84
CA TYR A 79 14.45 4.69 26.10
C TYR A 79 15.19 4.25 27.34
N LYS A 80 16.30 3.50 27.22
CA LYS A 80 17.05 2.89 28.32
C LYS A 80 16.13 2.08 29.26
N LYS A 81 15.27 1.27 28.66
CA LYS A 81 14.30 0.41 29.33
C LYS A 81 14.56 -1.05 28.95
N ASN A 82 13.85 -1.94 29.62
CA ASN A 82 13.94 -3.38 29.37
C ASN A 82 12.52 -3.97 29.24
N TYR A 83 11.78 -3.51 28.24
CA TYR A 83 10.47 -4.06 27.92
C TYR A 83 10.60 -5.40 27.22
N SER A 84 9.74 -6.34 27.60
CA SER A 84 9.69 -7.65 26.94
C SER A 84 9.07 -7.56 25.55
N ILE A 85 9.36 -8.55 24.70
CA ILE A 85 8.68 -8.69 23.37
C ILE A 85 7.16 -8.77 23.58
N LYS A 86 6.68 -9.43 24.64
CA LYS A 86 5.24 -9.49 24.96
C LYS A 86 4.65 -8.11 25.19
N SER A 87 5.38 -7.20 25.84
CA SER A 87 4.96 -5.80 25.98
C SER A 87 4.90 -5.10 24.61
N GLY A 88 5.84 -5.40 23.73
CA GLY A 88 5.85 -4.89 22.35
C GLY A 88 4.59 -5.31 21.57
N HIS A 89 4.22 -6.57 21.63
CA HIS A 89 2.99 -7.06 21.00
C HIS A 89 1.73 -6.34 21.50
N LEU A 90 1.65 -6.04 22.80
CA LEU A 90 0.51 -5.34 23.39
C LEU A 90 0.43 -3.87 22.97
N ILE A 91 1.57 -3.20 22.85
CA ILE A 91 1.63 -1.75 22.60
C ILE A 91 1.61 -1.44 21.10
N PHE A 92 2.41 -2.16 20.32
CA PHE A 92 2.66 -1.86 18.90
C PHE A 92 2.12 -2.92 17.95
N GLY A 93 1.71 -4.09 18.46
CA GLY A 93 1.40 -5.25 17.63
C GLY A 93 0.36 -4.97 16.56
N PHE A 94 -0.76 -4.37 16.93
CA PHE A 94 -1.83 -4.04 15.99
C PHE A 94 -1.37 -3.02 14.93
N TRP A 95 -0.67 -1.98 15.36
CA TRP A 95 -0.17 -0.96 14.46
C TRP A 95 0.88 -1.52 13.48
N LEU A 96 1.84 -2.28 13.99
CA LEU A 96 2.90 -2.89 13.19
C LEU A 96 2.34 -3.90 12.18
N ASP A 97 1.41 -4.76 12.60
CA ASP A 97 0.74 -5.70 11.69
C ASP A 97 0.03 -4.97 10.56
N ARG A 98 -0.74 -3.93 10.89
CA ARG A 98 -1.44 -3.13 9.87
C ARG A 98 -0.48 -2.43 8.92
N LEU A 99 0.60 -1.85 9.43
CA LEU A 99 1.62 -1.19 8.62
C LEU A 99 2.27 -2.17 7.65
N ILE A 100 2.67 -3.36 8.13
CA ILE A 100 3.29 -4.40 7.30
C ILE A 100 2.34 -4.82 6.17
N ARG A 101 1.06 -5.08 6.48
CA ARG A 101 0.07 -5.47 5.46
C ARG A 101 -0.11 -4.41 4.38
N ILE A 102 -0.20 -3.14 4.77
CA ILE A 102 -0.32 -2.03 3.82
C ILE A 102 0.94 -1.93 2.95
N CYS A 103 2.13 -1.97 3.54
CA CYS A 103 3.39 -1.87 2.80
C CYS A 103 3.57 -3.07 1.85
N TYR A 104 3.29 -4.28 2.31
CA TYR A 104 3.39 -5.50 1.52
C TYR A 104 2.40 -5.51 0.35
N ASP A 105 1.17 -5.09 0.59
CA ASP A 105 0.14 -4.95 -0.45
C ASP A 105 0.58 -3.95 -1.53
N ARG A 106 1.03 -2.76 -1.12
CA ARG A 106 1.52 -1.73 -2.05
C ARG A 106 2.72 -2.19 -2.86
N PHE A 107 3.67 -2.87 -2.22
CA PHE A 107 4.84 -3.43 -2.88
C PHE A 107 4.43 -4.44 -3.97
N ASN A 108 3.52 -5.37 -3.66
CA ASN A 108 3.08 -6.37 -4.62
C ASN A 108 2.24 -5.78 -5.76
N LEU A 109 1.44 -4.75 -5.50
CA LEU A 109 0.74 -4.00 -6.56
C LEU A 109 1.73 -3.34 -7.52
N LEU A 110 2.76 -2.69 -7.00
CA LEU A 110 3.82 -2.09 -7.82
C LEU A 110 4.57 -3.16 -8.61
N LYS A 111 4.97 -4.25 -7.97
CA LYS A 111 5.63 -5.38 -8.63
C LYS A 111 4.78 -5.94 -9.76
N ASN A 112 3.47 -6.11 -9.53
CA ASN A 112 2.52 -6.57 -10.54
C ASN A 112 2.40 -5.57 -11.71
N ALA A 113 2.36 -4.27 -11.41
CA ALA A 113 2.30 -3.22 -12.42
C ALA A 113 3.53 -3.27 -13.33
N PHE A 114 4.74 -3.31 -12.77
CA PHE A 114 5.98 -3.38 -13.54
C PHE A 114 6.18 -4.68 -14.31
N HIS A 115 5.62 -5.79 -13.80
CA HIS A 115 5.74 -7.07 -14.48
C HIS A 115 4.81 -7.17 -15.69
N ASN A 116 3.60 -6.66 -15.58
CA ASN A 116 2.55 -6.87 -16.59
C ASN A 116 2.38 -5.71 -17.57
N PHE A 117 2.94 -4.54 -17.26
CA PHE A 117 2.77 -3.35 -18.09
C PHE A 117 4.10 -2.69 -18.41
N LYS A 118 4.25 -2.27 -19.67
CA LYS A 118 5.37 -1.40 -20.05
C LYS A 118 5.09 0.01 -19.54
N ILE A 119 5.77 0.42 -18.48
CA ILE A 119 5.64 1.72 -17.85
C ILE A 119 6.81 2.58 -18.29
N ASP A 120 6.52 3.73 -18.91
CA ASP A 120 7.53 4.66 -19.40
C ASP A 120 7.81 5.78 -18.38
N GLU A 121 6.80 6.13 -17.57
CA GLU A 121 6.88 7.21 -16.56
C GLU A 121 6.06 6.89 -15.32
N ILE A 122 6.53 7.32 -14.16
CA ILE A 122 5.80 7.24 -12.88
C ILE A 122 5.42 8.65 -12.45
N GLN A 123 4.13 8.87 -12.20
CA GLN A 123 3.65 10.11 -11.59
C GLN A 123 3.41 9.88 -10.10
N ILE A 124 4.24 10.53 -9.29
CA ILE A 124 4.05 10.64 -7.85
C ILE A 124 3.49 12.03 -7.60
N LEU A 125 2.36 12.14 -6.93
CA LEU A 125 1.76 13.42 -6.62
C LEU A 125 2.52 14.14 -5.52
N ASP A 126 2.55 15.47 -5.60
CA ASP A 126 3.22 16.33 -4.64
C ASP A 126 2.60 16.15 -3.24
N THR A 127 3.42 15.71 -2.30
CA THR A 127 3.02 15.43 -0.92
C THR A 127 2.78 16.70 -0.08
N LYS A 128 3.03 17.89 -0.63
CA LYS A 128 2.87 19.17 0.11
C LYS A 128 1.45 19.44 0.60
N ASN A 129 0.46 18.77 0.02
CA ASN A 129 -0.94 18.87 0.39
C ASN A 129 -1.52 17.55 0.92
N TYR A 130 -0.69 16.61 1.35
CA TYR A 130 -1.15 15.34 1.90
C TYR A 130 -1.50 15.53 3.37
N ASP A 131 -2.78 15.55 3.67
CA ASP A 131 -3.26 15.52 5.04
C ASP A 131 -3.17 14.07 5.57
N PHE A 132 -2.08 13.78 6.27
CA PHE A 132 -1.83 12.46 6.86
C PHE A 132 -2.91 12.03 7.86
N TYR A 133 -3.70 12.98 8.37
CA TYR A 133 -4.73 12.71 9.37
C TYR A 133 -6.05 12.25 8.77
N SER A 134 -6.26 12.41 7.47
CA SER A 134 -7.50 11.98 6.80
C SER A 134 -7.52 10.51 6.37
N THR A 135 -6.45 9.76 6.63
CA THR A 135 -6.30 8.35 6.20
C THR A 135 -6.20 7.35 7.34
N ILE A 136 -6.47 7.77 8.57
CA ILE A 136 -6.51 6.87 9.75
C ILE A 136 -7.95 6.51 10.08
#